data_31ea5c849cde14943c7a5fb6df1795b3
#
_entry.id   31ea5c849cde14943c7a5fb6df1795b3
#
_cell.length_a   1.000
_cell.length_b   1.000
_cell.length_c   1.000
_cell.angle_alpha   90.00
_cell.angle_beta   90.00
_cell.angle_gamma   90.00
#
_symmetry.space_group_name_H-M   'P 1'
#
loop_
_entity.id
_entity.type
_entity.pdbx_description
1 polymer ?
#
loop_
_entity_poly.entity_id
_entity_poly.type
_entity_poly.pdbx_seq_one_letter_code
_entity_poly.pdbx_strand_id
1 'polypeptide(L)'
;MKRLCGLLLLVALCCVGAARPAAAQVSVPEIPFDSAPDFLKMPQDIYLGEAAGVATNSKGHIFVYTRTGGSTVTLGGSRTFMHSGSQLFEFDQTGKYVREIGKDLYAFNFAHAVRVDSHDNIWIVDEGSDLVVEFNPEGRVILNVNRKDEAVPVPAPPAIAPVRSGGPAAPPVGTGAQYAFNKPTDIAWDAAGNIFVTDGHGNSRVTKYDKEARFVKAWGSKGTAPGQFNTPHSIVIDAQDNVYVADPGNNRIQVFDDNGTFKTQYINVGTPQALCITAGPHQYLYSSNSNDPGNMENGEIYKMELDGRILGKFGRAGTLMKEFGAVHALDCRVENEVFAGEITTWRVQKLILHPPRTSSSR
;
A
#
# COMPACT_ATOMS: atom_id res chain seq x y z
N MET A 1 -39.52 28.26 75.66
CA MET A 1 -38.97 27.23 74.80
C MET A 1 -39.73 27.28 73.47
N LYS A 2 -39.23 27.98 72.48
CA LYS A 2 -39.85 28.10 71.15
C LYS A 2 -38.90 27.45 70.17
N ARG A 3 -39.36 26.37 69.50
CA ARG A 3 -38.63 25.64 68.44
C ARG A 3 -38.89 26.30 67.08
N LEU A 4 -37.82 26.81 66.44
CA LEU A 4 -37.87 27.34 65.09
C LEU A 4 -37.66 26.17 64.13
N CYS A 5 -38.59 25.83 63.25
CA CYS A 5 -38.49 24.95 62.14
C CYS A 5 -37.95 25.74 60.92
N GLY A 6 -36.75 25.45 60.50
CA GLY A 6 -36.17 26.00 59.25
C GLY A 6 -36.56 25.11 58.06
N LEU A 7 -37.23 25.71 57.08
CA LEU A 7 -37.61 25.09 55.81
C LEU A 7 -36.46 25.29 54.82
N LEU A 8 -35.79 24.19 54.44
CA LEU A 8 -34.78 24.15 53.36
C LEU A 8 -35.50 23.97 52.03
N LEU A 9 -35.46 25.02 51.20
CA LEU A 9 -35.90 24.95 49.80
C LEU A 9 -34.77 24.36 48.96
N LEU A 10 -34.94 23.16 48.41
CA LEU A 10 -34.07 22.55 47.41
C LEU A 10 -34.49 23.11 46.02
N VAL A 11 -33.67 23.96 45.44
CA VAL A 11 -33.83 24.38 44.05
C VAL A 11 -33.14 23.33 43.14
N ALA A 12 -33.95 22.49 42.48
CA ALA A 12 -33.49 21.57 41.47
C ALA A 12 -33.21 22.36 40.17
N LEU A 13 -31.93 22.55 39.85
CA LEU A 13 -31.47 23.11 38.59
C LEU A 13 -31.57 22.05 37.49
N CYS A 14 -32.64 22.04 36.68
CA CYS A 14 -32.75 21.21 35.47
C CYS A 14 -31.79 21.74 34.42
N CYS A 15 -30.63 21.09 34.28
CA CYS A 15 -29.76 21.28 33.11
C CYS A 15 -30.44 20.62 31.88
N VAL A 16 -31.16 21.44 31.11
CA VAL A 16 -31.59 21.03 29.76
C VAL A 16 -30.35 21.01 28.87
N GLY A 17 -29.72 19.88 28.78
CA GLY A 17 -28.64 19.63 27.78
C GLY A 17 -29.26 19.70 26.39
N ALA A 18 -28.98 20.79 25.65
CA ALA A 18 -29.30 20.86 24.23
C ALA A 18 -28.54 19.72 23.53
N ALA A 19 -29.25 18.66 23.14
CA ALA A 19 -28.70 17.64 22.23
C ALA A 19 -28.31 18.36 20.94
N ARG A 20 -27.00 18.43 20.66
CA ARG A 20 -26.51 18.84 19.35
C ARG A 20 -27.05 17.83 18.34
N PRO A 21 -27.71 18.28 17.23
CA PRO A 21 -28.08 17.35 16.19
C PRO A 21 -26.81 16.66 15.72
N ALA A 22 -26.76 15.31 15.74
CA ALA A 22 -25.73 14.55 15.08
C ALA A 22 -25.73 15.00 13.62
N ALA A 23 -24.61 15.55 13.16
CA ALA A 23 -24.44 15.86 11.75
C ALA A 23 -24.73 14.55 10.99
N ALA A 24 -25.73 14.58 10.12
CA ALA A 24 -26.06 13.44 9.28
C ALA A 24 -24.78 13.09 8.50
N GLN A 25 -24.24 11.90 8.73
CA GLN A 25 -23.10 11.41 7.99
C GLN A 25 -23.52 11.36 6.52
N VAL A 26 -22.93 12.22 5.68
CA VAL A 26 -23.23 12.23 4.25
C VAL A 26 -22.86 10.85 3.74
N SER A 27 -23.86 10.07 3.32
CA SER A 27 -23.62 8.74 2.79
C SER A 27 -22.79 8.88 1.51
N VAL A 28 -21.64 8.18 1.47
CA VAL A 28 -20.81 8.11 0.26
C VAL A 28 -21.60 7.46 -0.86
N PRO A 29 -21.75 8.09 -2.05
CA PRO A 29 -22.51 7.52 -3.15
C PRO A 29 -21.94 6.18 -3.62
N GLU A 30 -22.81 5.24 -3.97
CA GLU A 30 -22.43 4.00 -4.62
C GLU A 30 -22.16 4.23 -6.11
N ILE A 31 -21.03 3.72 -6.62
CA ILE A 31 -20.69 3.72 -8.05
C ILE A 31 -21.10 2.35 -8.61
N PRO A 32 -22.05 2.30 -9.57
CA PRO A 32 -22.36 1.05 -10.27
C PRO A 32 -21.14 0.54 -11.02
N PHE A 33 -20.95 -0.79 -11.03
CA PHE A 33 -19.84 -1.41 -11.73
C PHE A 33 -20.15 -2.84 -12.15
N ASP A 34 -19.42 -3.33 -13.15
CA ASP A 34 -19.37 -4.72 -13.53
C ASP A 34 -18.07 -5.35 -13.04
N SER A 35 -18.13 -6.63 -12.67
CA SER A 35 -17.00 -7.42 -12.18
C SER A 35 -16.82 -8.67 -13.02
N ALA A 36 -15.58 -8.94 -13.43
CA ALA A 36 -15.15 -10.16 -14.10
C ALA A 36 -14.07 -10.86 -13.22
N PRO A 37 -14.47 -11.68 -12.23
CA PRO A 37 -13.54 -12.34 -11.34
C PRO A 37 -12.66 -13.40 -12.01
N ASP A 38 -13.18 -14.01 -13.11
CA ASP A 38 -12.46 -15.04 -13.87
C ASP A 38 -11.85 -14.49 -15.15
N PHE A 39 -11.48 -13.21 -15.15
CA PHE A 39 -10.90 -12.56 -16.32
C PHE A 39 -9.57 -13.18 -16.73
N LEU A 40 -8.69 -13.47 -15.76
CA LEU A 40 -7.40 -14.10 -16.02
C LEU A 40 -7.55 -15.60 -16.25
N LYS A 41 -6.99 -16.09 -17.35
CA LYS A 41 -7.03 -17.49 -17.76
C LYS A 41 -5.71 -18.16 -17.49
N MET A 42 -5.63 -18.87 -16.36
CA MET A 42 -4.45 -19.64 -15.97
C MET A 42 -4.32 -20.95 -16.78
N PRO A 43 -3.10 -21.43 -17.06
CA PRO A 43 -2.88 -22.80 -17.50
C PRO A 43 -3.41 -23.82 -16.47
N GLN A 44 -3.73 -25.03 -16.96
CA GLN A 44 -4.42 -26.04 -16.15
C GLN A 44 -3.67 -26.44 -14.85
N ASP A 45 -2.34 -26.40 -14.87
CA ASP A 45 -1.51 -26.88 -13.77
C ASP A 45 -0.86 -25.74 -12.96
N ILE A 46 -1.30 -24.49 -13.17
CA ILE A 46 -0.76 -23.32 -12.48
C ILE A 46 -1.90 -22.61 -11.73
N TYR A 47 -1.67 -22.35 -10.44
CA TYR A 47 -2.62 -21.68 -9.58
C TYR A 47 -2.12 -20.27 -9.24
N LEU A 48 -3.04 -19.29 -9.21
CA LEU A 48 -2.68 -17.91 -8.97
C LEU A 48 -2.11 -17.68 -7.56
N GLY A 49 -2.69 -18.31 -6.54
CA GLY A 49 -2.35 -18.01 -5.14
C GLY A 49 -2.87 -16.64 -4.69
N GLU A 50 -2.31 -16.11 -3.61
CA GLU A 50 -2.62 -14.76 -3.13
C GLU A 50 -2.12 -13.71 -4.13
N ALA A 51 -3.03 -12.92 -4.72
CA ALA A 51 -2.68 -11.85 -5.64
C ALA A 51 -2.22 -10.61 -4.84
N ALA A 52 -0.95 -10.60 -4.46
CA ALA A 52 -0.37 -9.53 -3.64
C ALA A 52 -0.11 -8.26 -4.44
N GLY A 53 0.18 -8.35 -5.74
CA GLY A 53 0.39 -7.22 -6.63
C GLY A 53 -0.34 -7.40 -7.96
N VAL A 54 -0.86 -6.32 -8.53
CA VAL A 54 -1.38 -6.25 -9.90
C VAL A 54 -1.00 -4.92 -10.53
N ALA A 55 -0.55 -4.96 -11.79
CA ALA A 55 -0.21 -3.78 -12.57
C ALA A 55 -0.45 -4.03 -14.07
N THR A 56 -0.65 -2.95 -14.83
CA THR A 56 -0.76 -3.02 -16.29
C THR A 56 0.34 -2.19 -16.97
N ASN A 57 0.73 -2.58 -18.19
CA ASN A 57 1.66 -1.80 -19.00
C ASN A 57 0.93 -0.97 -20.07
N SER A 58 1.69 -0.23 -20.89
CA SER A 58 1.14 0.62 -21.97
C SER A 58 0.40 -0.15 -23.05
N LYS A 59 0.65 -1.48 -23.17
CA LYS A 59 0.01 -2.38 -24.15
C LYS A 59 -1.23 -3.07 -23.58
N GLY A 60 -1.56 -2.80 -22.31
CA GLY A 60 -2.68 -3.45 -21.61
C GLY A 60 -2.36 -4.88 -21.12
N HIS A 61 -1.11 -5.32 -21.17
CA HIS A 61 -0.72 -6.56 -20.51
C HIS A 61 -0.83 -6.40 -19.00
N ILE A 62 -1.21 -7.48 -18.33
CA ILE A 62 -1.47 -7.51 -16.90
C ILE A 62 -0.39 -8.34 -16.22
N PHE A 63 0.24 -7.78 -15.21
CA PHE A 63 1.24 -8.44 -14.39
C PHE A 63 0.64 -8.72 -13.02
N VAL A 64 0.79 -9.95 -12.54
CA VAL A 64 0.30 -10.35 -11.22
C VAL A 64 1.44 -10.99 -10.44
N TYR A 65 1.80 -10.36 -9.32
CA TYR A 65 2.79 -10.90 -8.40
C TYR A 65 2.07 -11.60 -7.26
N THR A 66 2.33 -12.89 -7.14
CA THR A 66 1.56 -13.77 -6.26
C THR A 66 2.44 -14.48 -5.27
N ARG A 67 1.82 -14.98 -4.20
CA ARG A 67 2.49 -15.78 -3.20
C ARG A 67 1.64 -16.96 -2.76
N THR A 68 2.31 -18.05 -2.38
CA THR A 68 1.69 -19.24 -1.80
C THR A 68 2.49 -19.65 -0.56
N GLY A 69 1.81 -19.81 0.57
CA GLY A 69 2.46 -20.21 1.83
C GLY A 69 3.18 -19.10 2.60
N GLY A 70 3.82 -19.45 3.70
CA GLY A 70 4.51 -18.52 4.58
C GLY A 70 5.89 -18.11 4.05
N SER A 71 6.33 -16.90 4.39
CA SER A 71 7.62 -16.33 3.98
C SER A 71 8.84 -17.07 4.53
N THR A 72 8.69 -17.76 5.66
CA THR A 72 9.81 -18.38 6.37
C THR A 72 9.44 -19.73 6.98
N VAL A 73 10.40 -20.64 7.00
CA VAL A 73 10.34 -21.87 7.79
C VAL A 73 11.52 -21.87 8.76
N THR A 74 11.23 -22.02 10.06
CA THR A 74 12.26 -22.13 11.09
C THR A 74 12.52 -23.60 11.40
N LEU A 75 13.75 -24.08 11.15
CA LEU A 75 14.21 -25.39 11.53
C LEU A 75 15.07 -25.31 12.78
N GLY A 76 14.52 -25.76 13.90
CA GLY A 76 15.18 -25.66 15.21
C GLY A 76 15.30 -24.23 15.70
N GLY A 77 16.10 -23.99 16.74
CA GLY A 77 16.26 -22.65 17.36
C GLY A 77 17.24 -21.72 16.67
N SER A 78 17.85 -22.09 15.53
CA SER A 78 19.03 -21.38 15.02
C SER A 78 19.04 -21.04 13.53
N ARG A 79 18.09 -21.50 12.72
CA ARG A 79 18.08 -21.19 11.28
C ARG A 79 16.68 -20.94 10.78
N THR A 80 16.48 -19.77 10.20
CA THR A 80 15.31 -19.44 9.41
C THR A 80 15.63 -19.69 7.94
N PHE A 81 14.83 -20.54 7.28
CA PHE A 81 14.93 -20.75 5.85
C PHE A 81 13.82 -19.94 5.17
N MET A 82 14.21 -19.20 4.15
CA MET A 82 13.28 -18.56 3.25
C MET A 82 12.75 -19.61 2.26
N HIS A 83 11.44 -19.77 2.20
CA HIS A 83 10.80 -20.68 1.26
C HIS A 83 10.28 -19.85 0.08
N SER A 84 10.86 -20.06 -1.11
CA SER A 84 10.36 -19.41 -2.33
C SER A 84 8.92 -19.86 -2.61
N GLY A 85 7.99 -18.93 -2.57
CA GLY A 85 6.57 -19.17 -2.83
C GLY A 85 5.94 -18.06 -3.69
N SER A 86 6.77 -17.15 -4.24
CA SER A 86 6.31 -16.04 -5.08
C SER A 86 6.50 -16.33 -6.56
N GLN A 87 5.54 -15.88 -7.37
CA GLN A 87 5.55 -16.03 -8.82
C GLN A 87 5.05 -14.72 -9.47
N LEU A 88 5.67 -14.34 -10.57
CA LEU A 88 5.27 -13.19 -11.37
C LEU A 88 4.73 -13.67 -12.73
N PHE A 89 3.44 -13.47 -12.94
CA PHE A 89 2.75 -13.87 -14.15
C PHE A 89 2.45 -12.67 -15.04
N GLU A 90 2.57 -12.88 -16.35
CA GLU A 90 2.15 -11.95 -17.39
C GLU A 90 0.96 -12.53 -18.16
N PHE A 91 -0.08 -11.71 -18.32
CA PHE A 91 -1.26 -11.98 -19.16
C PHE A 91 -1.37 -10.92 -20.23
N ASP A 92 -1.94 -11.27 -21.38
CA ASP A 92 -2.27 -10.29 -22.40
C ASP A 92 -3.52 -9.46 -22.02
N GLN A 93 -3.84 -8.45 -22.80
CA GLN A 93 -4.99 -7.56 -22.59
C GLN A 93 -6.35 -8.29 -22.57
N THR A 94 -6.42 -9.53 -23.04
CA THR A 94 -7.63 -10.37 -23.02
C THR A 94 -7.70 -11.27 -21.79
N GLY A 95 -6.68 -11.22 -20.94
CA GLY A 95 -6.54 -12.05 -19.75
C GLY A 95 -5.94 -13.45 -20.02
N LYS A 96 -5.44 -13.71 -21.23
CA LYS A 96 -4.80 -14.98 -21.56
C LYS A 96 -3.36 -14.98 -21.02
N TYR A 97 -2.98 -16.07 -20.35
CA TYR A 97 -1.62 -16.30 -19.86
C TYR A 97 -0.59 -16.21 -20.99
N VAL A 98 0.48 -15.45 -20.75
CA VAL A 98 1.62 -15.29 -21.68
C VAL A 98 2.82 -16.06 -21.16
N ARG A 99 3.29 -15.77 -19.95
CA ARG A 99 4.48 -16.37 -19.36
C ARG A 99 4.57 -16.14 -17.85
N GLU A 100 5.47 -16.87 -17.21
CA GLU A 100 6.02 -16.59 -15.90
C GLU A 100 7.37 -15.86 -16.07
N ILE A 101 7.57 -14.76 -15.35
CA ILE A 101 8.79 -13.95 -15.37
C ILE A 101 9.59 -14.28 -14.11
N GLY A 102 10.91 -14.44 -14.28
CA GLY A 102 11.84 -14.65 -13.17
C GLY A 102 11.59 -15.96 -12.41
N LYS A 103 11.15 -17.02 -13.11
CA LYS A 103 10.93 -18.32 -12.49
C LYS A 103 12.15 -18.75 -11.68
N ASP A 104 11.92 -19.20 -10.45
CA ASP A 104 12.94 -19.67 -9.50
C ASP A 104 13.99 -18.60 -9.13
N LEU A 105 13.68 -17.29 -9.34
CA LEU A 105 14.58 -16.21 -8.97
C LEU A 105 14.77 -16.18 -7.45
N TYR A 106 16.01 -16.10 -7.00
CA TYR A 106 16.40 -16.06 -5.59
C TYR A 106 15.71 -14.92 -4.79
N ALA A 107 15.35 -13.81 -5.48
CA ALA A 107 14.64 -12.69 -4.90
C ALA A 107 13.16 -12.99 -4.59
N PHE A 108 12.55 -13.99 -5.22
CA PHE A 108 11.14 -14.31 -5.11
C PHE A 108 10.87 -15.16 -3.86
N ASN A 109 10.40 -14.52 -2.80
CA ASN A 109 10.26 -15.17 -1.51
C ASN A 109 8.89 -14.92 -0.87
N PHE A 110 8.47 -13.65 -0.74
CA PHE A 110 7.15 -13.28 -0.24
C PHE A 110 6.67 -12.02 -0.98
N ALA A 111 5.93 -12.24 -2.05
CA ALA A 111 5.43 -11.19 -2.93
C ALA A 111 4.64 -10.13 -2.16
N HIS A 112 4.91 -8.84 -2.42
CA HIS A 112 4.12 -7.75 -1.85
C HIS A 112 3.53 -6.83 -2.90
N ALA A 113 4.31 -6.33 -3.86
CA ALA A 113 3.79 -5.47 -4.90
C ALA A 113 4.44 -5.73 -6.26
N VAL A 114 3.71 -5.45 -7.34
CA VAL A 114 4.22 -5.25 -8.69
C VAL A 114 3.73 -3.91 -9.21
N ARG A 115 4.61 -3.16 -9.87
CA ARG A 115 4.31 -1.90 -10.54
C ARG A 115 4.98 -1.89 -11.91
N VAL A 116 4.47 -1.05 -12.82
CA VAL A 116 5.03 -0.87 -14.15
C VAL A 116 5.32 0.61 -14.36
N ASP A 117 6.56 0.96 -14.70
CA ASP A 117 6.98 2.33 -14.92
C ASP A 117 6.58 2.87 -16.30
N SER A 118 6.97 4.10 -16.60
CA SER A 118 6.67 4.77 -17.88
C SER A 118 7.40 4.19 -19.09
N HIS A 119 8.38 3.31 -18.87
CA HIS A 119 9.16 2.62 -19.91
C HIS A 119 8.71 1.17 -20.09
N ASP A 120 7.60 0.77 -19.46
CA ASP A 120 7.09 -0.59 -19.38
C ASP A 120 8.02 -1.57 -18.65
N ASN A 121 9.00 -1.08 -17.86
CA ASN A 121 9.77 -1.94 -16.97
C ASN A 121 8.87 -2.41 -15.81
N ILE A 122 9.07 -3.65 -15.41
CA ILE A 122 8.28 -4.31 -14.38
C ILE A 122 9.08 -4.30 -13.09
N TRP A 123 8.52 -3.73 -12.04
CA TRP A 123 9.14 -3.63 -10.74
C TRP A 123 8.39 -4.49 -9.74
N ILE A 124 9.11 -5.32 -9.00
CA ILE A 124 8.54 -6.07 -7.88
C ILE A 124 9.13 -5.60 -6.55
N VAL A 125 8.30 -5.65 -5.54
CA VAL A 125 8.70 -5.50 -4.13
C VAL A 125 8.44 -6.83 -3.46
N ASP A 126 9.50 -7.44 -2.93
CA ASP A 126 9.42 -8.71 -2.21
C ASP A 126 9.77 -8.49 -0.74
N GLU A 127 8.75 -8.66 0.11
CA GLU A 127 8.86 -8.46 1.56
C GLU A 127 9.76 -9.51 2.22
N GLY A 128 9.75 -10.74 1.71
CA GLY A 128 10.46 -11.84 2.32
C GLY A 128 11.97 -11.84 2.04
N SER A 129 12.37 -11.22 0.94
CA SER A 129 13.79 -11.06 0.57
C SER A 129 14.34 -9.68 0.86
N ASP A 130 13.50 -8.73 1.29
CA ASP A 130 13.85 -7.32 1.48
C ASP A 130 14.40 -6.66 0.21
N LEU A 131 13.86 -7.03 -0.96
CA LEU A 131 14.37 -6.59 -2.26
C LEU A 131 13.30 -5.84 -3.07
N VAL A 132 13.80 -4.88 -3.86
CA VAL A 132 13.10 -4.31 -5.00
C VAL A 132 13.87 -4.69 -6.26
N VAL A 133 13.19 -5.30 -7.23
CA VAL A 133 13.83 -5.78 -8.46
C VAL A 133 13.13 -5.19 -9.68
N GLU A 134 13.91 -4.67 -10.61
CA GLU A 134 13.45 -4.18 -11.90
C GLU A 134 13.76 -5.18 -13.00
N PHE A 135 12.75 -5.46 -13.80
CA PHE A 135 12.87 -6.23 -15.04
C PHE A 135 12.58 -5.32 -16.23
N ASN A 136 13.32 -5.50 -17.31
CA ASN A 136 12.92 -4.91 -18.59
C ASN A 136 11.66 -5.62 -19.15
N PRO A 137 11.02 -5.07 -20.22
CA PRO A 137 9.82 -5.68 -20.80
C PRO A 137 10.00 -7.13 -21.28
N GLU A 138 11.22 -7.55 -21.59
CA GLU A 138 11.53 -8.93 -21.96
C GLU A 138 11.63 -9.86 -20.75
N GLY A 139 11.60 -9.32 -19.52
CA GLY A 139 11.65 -10.08 -18.27
C GLY A 139 13.07 -10.39 -17.78
N ARG A 140 14.08 -9.60 -18.21
CA ARG A 140 15.46 -9.69 -17.69
C ARG A 140 15.64 -8.71 -16.53
N VAL A 141 16.24 -9.16 -15.45
CA VAL A 141 16.63 -8.29 -14.33
C VAL A 141 17.65 -7.26 -14.84
N ILE A 142 17.37 -5.99 -14.63
CA ILE A 142 18.24 -4.87 -14.99
C ILE A 142 18.70 -4.06 -13.79
N LEU A 143 17.95 -4.10 -12.68
CA LEU A 143 18.33 -3.46 -11.44
C LEU A 143 17.84 -4.28 -10.23
N ASN A 144 18.61 -4.20 -9.16
CA ASN A 144 18.24 -4.73 -7.86
C ASN A 144 18.61 -3.72 -6.77
N VAL A 145 17.62 -3.28 -5.99
CA VAL A 145 17.81 -2.35 -4.89
C VAL A 145 17.78 -3.13 -3.59
N ASN A 146 18.77 -2.89 -2.74
CA ASN A 146 19.04 -3.62 -1.51
C ASN A 146 19.69 -5.00 -1.72
N ARG A 147 19.85 -5.73 -0.64
CA ARG A 147 20.46 -7.05 -0.60
C ARG A 147 19.65 -7.94 0.33
N LYS A 148 19.35 -9.14 -0.11
CA LYS A 148 18.75 -10.17 0.73
C LYS A 148 19.70 -10.50 1.90
N ASP A 149 19.16 -10.53 3.12
CA ASP A 149 19.89 -10.91 4.30
C ASP A 149 20.47 -12.32 4.15
N GLU A 150 21.71 -12.47 4.60
CA GLU A 150 22.33 -13.78 4.64
C GLU A 150 21.72 -14.62 5.77
N ALA A 151 21.64 -15.92 5.56
CA ALA A 151 21.05 -16.86 6.53
C ALA A 151 21.79 -16.89 7.89
N VAL A 152 22.94 -16.25 8.00
CA VAL A 152 23.70 -16.09 9.25
C VAL A 152 23.82 -14.61 9.56
N PRO A 153 23.27 -14.13 10.68
CA PRO A 153 23.49 -12.76 11.10
C PRO A 153 24.98 -12.49 11.25
N VAL A 154 25.50 -11.52 10.50
CA VAL A 154 26.86 -11.03 10.75
C VAL A 154 26.82 -10.30 12.09
N PRO A 155 27.63 -10.69 13.09
CA PRO A 155 27.67 -9.97 14.34
C PRO A 155 27.96 -8.48 14.08
N ALA A 156 27.16 -7.61 14.70
CA ALA A 156 27.44 -6.18 14.62
C ALA A 156 28.90 -5.95 15.08
N PRO A 157 29.68 -5.13 14.35
CA PRO A 157 31.01 -4.80 14.79
C PRO A 157 30.94 -4.25 16.24
N PRO A 158 31.89 -4.60 17.13
CA PRO A 158 31.84 -4.14 18.49
C PRO A 158 31.74 -2.62 18.51
N ALA A 159 30.82 -2.09 19.31
CA ALA A 159 30.65 -0.65 19.45
C ALA A 159 31.99 -0.06 19.86
N ILE A 160 32.62 0.73 18.98
CA ILE A 160 33.82 1.45 19.29
C ILE A 160 33.46 2.43 20.42
N ALA A 161 33.99 2.22 21.60
CA ALA A 161 33.81 3.13 22.73
C ALA A 161 34.14 4.56 22.28
N PRO A 162 33.29 5.56 22.57
CA PRO A 162 33.52 6.91 22.11
C PRO A 162 34.85 7.41 22.68
N VAL A 163 35.80 7.71 21.80
CA VAL A 163 37.01 8.43 22.16
C VAL A 163 36.55 9.82 22.61
N ARG A 164 36.75 10.13 23.90
CA ARG A 164 36.49 11.46 24.44
C ARG A 164 37.49 12.45 23.83
N SER A 165 37.10 13.08 22.74
CA SER A 165 37.71 14.31 22.28
C SER A 165 36.60 15.36 22.16
N GLY A 166 36.79 16.51 22.82
CA GLY A 166 35.79 17.56 23.00
C GLY A 166 35.46 18.38 21.75
N GLY A 167 35.11 17.70 20.66
CA GLY A 167 34.50 18.30 19.45
C GLY A 167 33.04 17.94 19.36
N PRO A 168 32.21 18.68 18.59
CA PRO A 168 30.82 18.29 18.32
C PRO A 168 30.84 16.88 17.72
N ALA A 169 30.04 15.97 18.33
CA ALA A 169 29.93 14.59 17.88
C ALA A 169 29.56 14.58 16.38
N ALA A 170 30.43 13.99 15.57
CA ALA A 170 30.07 13.65 14.22
C ALA A 170 28.79 12.79 14.29
N PRO A 171 27.79 13.01 13.39
CA PRO A 171 26.62 12.15 13.35
C PRO A 171 27.12 10.70 13.26
N PRO A 172 26.48 9.75 13.99
CA PRO A 172 26.90 8.37 13.94
C PRO A 172 26.96 7.93 12.48
N VAL A 173 28.13 7.45 12.06
CA VAL A 173 28.30 6.82 10.75
C VAL A 173 27.28 5.71 10.73
N GLY A 174 26.24 5.86 9.88
CA GLY A 174 25.10 4.97 9.86
C GLY A 174 25.58 3.53 9.75
N THR A 175 25.26 2.75 10.73
CA THR A 175 25.25 1.30 10.58
C THR A 175 24.42 1.05 9.34
N GLY A 176 24.85 0.20 8.39
CA GLY A 176 24.19 0.00 7.08
C GLY A 176 22.66 -0.13 7.08
N ALA A 177 22.03 -0.18 8.27
CA ALA A 177 20.61 -0.19 8.54
C ALA A 177 19.81 0.97 7.90
N GLN A 178 20.39 2.15 7.69
CA GLN A 178 19.68 3.26 7.03
C GLN A 178 19.40 2.97 5.54
N TYR A 179 20.19 2.11 4.90
CA TYR A 179 20.07 1.74 3.48
C TYR A 179 19.35 0.41 3.29
N ALA A 180 19.24 -0.42 4.33
CA ALA A 180 18.63 -1.73 4.25
C ALA A 180 17.12 -1.62 4.41
N PHE A 181 16.37 -2.27 3.54
CA PHE A 181 14.94 -2.49 3.74
C PHE A 181 14.73 -3.51 4.87
N ASN A 182 13.57 -3.40 5.49
CA ASN A 182 13.05 -4.40 6.40
C ASN A 182 11.55 -4.52 6.11
N LYS A 183 11.22 -5.49 5.28
CA LYS A 183 9.87 -5.75 4.81
C LYS A 183 9.27 -4.58 4.03
N PRO A 184 9.86 -4.23 2.86
CA PRO A 184 9.34 -3.20 1.98
C PRO A 184 7.98 -3.62 1.40
N THR A 185 7.12 -2.62 1.11
CA THR A 185 5.73 -2.90 0.77
C THR A 185 5.34 -2.44 -0.63
N ASP A 186 5.73 -1.26 -1.10
CA ASP A 186 5.33 -0.76 -2.42
C ASP A 186 6.36 0.22 -2.98
N ILE A 187 6.21 0.60 -4.26
CA ILE A 187 7.12 1.47 -5.00
C ILE A 187 6.36 2.43 -5.92
N ALA A 188 6.87 3.65 -6.07
CA ALA A 188 6.38 4.66 -7.01
C ALA A 188 7.52 5.55 -7.51
N TRP A 189 7.25 6.35 -8.55
CA TRP A 189 8.23 7.26 -9.17
C TRP A 189 7.66 8.66 -9.33
N ASP A 190 8.50 9.68 -9.14
CA ASP A 190 8.19 11.06 -9.51
C ASP A 190 8.46 11.31 -11.02
N ALA A 191 8.11 12.50 -11.49
CA ALA A 191 8.31 12.87 -12.89
C ALA A 191 9.78 12.92 -13.32
N ALA A 192 10.71 13.07 -12.39
CA ALA A 192 12.15 13.05 -12.64
C ALA A 192 12.74 11.62 -12.70
N GLY A 193 11.91 10.60 -12.38
CA GLY A 193 12.30 9.21 -12.33
C GLY A 193 12.95 8.80 -11.00
N ASN A 194 12.88 9.64 -9.96
CA ASN A 194 13.32 9.22 -8.63
C ASN A 194 12.38 8.14 -8.09
N ILE A 195 12.96 7.20 -7.36
CA ILE A 195 12.28 6.00 -6.86
C ILE A 195 11.91 6.21 -5.40
N PHE A 196 10.67 5.92 -5.05
CA PHE A 196 10.16 5.97 -3.68
C PHE A 196 9.67 4.60 -3.26
N VAL A 197 10.14 4.11 -2.12
CA VAL A 197 9.75 2.81 -1.60
C VAL A 197 9.19 2.98 -0.20
N THR A 198 8.00 2.42 0.05
CA THR A 198 7.50 2.23 1.41
C THR A 198 8.23 1.04 2.03
N ASP A 199 9.02 1.30 3.05
CA ASP A 199 9.72 0.31 3.86
C ASP A 199 8.90 0.11 5.15
N GLY A 200 7.74 -0.55 4.96
CA GLY A 200 6.57 -0.37 5.79
C GLY A 200 6.46 -1.31 6.99
N HIS A 201 6.52 -2.62 6.79
CA HIS A 201 6.20 -3.58 7.83
C HIS A 201 7.27 -3.66 8.93
N GLY A 202 8.53 -3.36 8.60
CA GLY A 202 9.63 -3.39 9.58
C GLY A 202 10.09 -2.01 10.04
N ASN A 203 10.26 -1.05 9.12
CA ASN A 203 10.90 0.23 9.42
C ASN A 203 9.95 1.44 9.53
N SER A 204 8.69 1.33 9.11
CA SER A 204 7.68 2.40 9.18
C SER A 204 8.16 3.73 8.56
N ARG A 205 8.71 3.67 7.36
CA ARG A 205 9.29 4.83 6.65
C ARG A 205 9.06 4.77 5.16
N VAL A 206 9.33 5.89 4.48
CA VAL A 206 9.50 5.97 3.03
C VAL A 206 10.96 6.27 2.73
N THR A 207 11.54 5.62 1.72
CA THR A 207 12.90 5.86 1.24
C THR A 207 12.85 6.42 -0.18
N LYS A 208 13.67 7.42 -0.46
CA LYS A 208 13.86 8.01 -1.80
C LYS A 208 15.24 7.67 -2.34
N TYR A 209 15.26 7.21 -3.58
CA TYR A 209 16.47 6.98 -4.37
C TYR A 209 16.40 7.86 -5.61
N ASP A 210 17.53 8.23 -6.19
CA ASP A 210 17.54 8.84 -7.51
C ASP A 210 17.27 7.79 -8.61
N LYS A 211 17.16 8.24 -9.85
CA LYS A 211 16.85 7.37 -11.01
C LYS A 211 17.95 6.32 -11.31
N GLU A 212 19.15 6.49 -10.76
CA GLU A 212 20.23 5.51 -10.80
C GLU A 212 20.25 4.62 -9.55
N ALA A 213 19.17 4.60 -8.78
CA ALA A 213 19.00 3.84 -7.52
C ALA A 213 20.02 4.17 -6.42
N ARG A 214 20.60 5.38 -6.41
CA ARG A 214 21.43 5.83 -5.30
C ARG A 214 20.54 6.44 -4.21
N PHE A 215 20.75 6.02 -2.98
CA PHE A 215 19.99 6.52 -1.83
C PHE A 215 20.12 8.05 -1.69
N VAL A 216 18.98 8.72 -1.59
CA VAL A 216 18.90 10.17 -1.38
C VAL A 216 18.56 10.47 0.07
N LYS A 217 17.44 9.93 0.57
CA LYS A 217 16.97 10.15 1.94
C LYS A 217 15.88 9.16 2.34
N ALA A 218 15.52 9.21 3.61
CA ALA A 218 14.32 8.56 4.13
C ALA A 218 13.60 9.49 5.09
N TRP A 219 12.28 9.29 5.25
CA TRP A 219 11.49 9.98 6.25
C TRP A 219 10.43 9.05 6.84
N GLY A 220 9.93 9.43 8.01
CA GLY A 220 8.98 8.64 8.77
C GLY A 220 9.61 7.88 9.91
N SER A 221 8.80 7.48 10.83
CA SER A 221 9.10 6.62 11.97
C SER A 221 7.80 6.03 12.50
N LYS A 222 7.87 4.98 13.31
CA LYS A 222 6.67 4.40 13.91
C LYS A 222 5.95 5.41 14.81
N GLY A 223 4.66 5.60 14.60
CA GLY A 223 3.83 6.49 15.42
C GLY A 223 2.55 6.94 14.73
N THR A 224 1.83 7.90 15.36
CA THR A 224 0.51 8.39 14.93
C THR A 224 0.50 9.86 14.52
N ALA A 225 1.56 10.61 14.81
CA ALA A 225 1.65 12.02 14.43
C ALA A 225 1.78 12.20 12.90
N PRO A 226 1.52 13.38 12.34
CA PRO A 226 1.84 13.69 10.96
C PRO A 226 3.30 13.39 10.64
N GLY A 227 3.54 12.69 9.52
CA GLY A 227 4.87 12.22 9.12
C GLY A 227 5.38 10.97 9.83
N GLN A 228 4.64 10.45 10.80
CA GLN A 228 4.88 9.12 11.38
C GLN A 228 3.93 8.09 10.74
N PHE A 229 4.28 6.82 10.77
CA PHE A 229 3.52 5.75 10.15
C PHE A 229 3.30 4.57 11.10
N ASN A 230 2.23 3.84 10.85
CA ASN A 230 2.00 2.53 11.44
C ASN A 230 1.73 1.54 10.29
N THR A 231 2.77 0.84 9.87
CA THR A 231 2.76 -0.07 8.72
C THR A 231 2.38 0.58 7.39
N PRO A 232 3.13 1.61 6.89
CA PRO A 232 2.85 2.17 5.57
C PRO A 232 2.88 1.06 4.51
N HIS A 233 1.83 0.99 3.67
CA HIS A 233 1.56 -0.20 2.88
C HIS A 233 1.64 0.05 1.37
N SER A 234 1.02 1.09 0.88
CA SER A 234 1.03 1.44 -0.54
C SER A 234 1.44 2.89 -0.75
N ILE A 235 2.08 3.17 -1.88
CA ILE A 235 2.56 4.49 -2.26
C ILE A 235 2.24 4.78 -3.72
N VAL A 236 1.73 5.98 -3.99
CA VAL A 236 1.51 6.48 -5.34
C VAL A 236 1.90 7.96 -5.42
N ILE A 237 2.22 8.43 -6.63
CA ILE A 237 2.66 9.81 -6.87
C ILE A 237 1.80 10.40 -7.99
N ASP A 238 1.33 11.64 -7.80
CA ASP A 238 0.54 12.34 -8.80
C ASP A 238 1.43 13.11 -9.82
N ALA A 239 0.81 13.70 -10.83
CA ALA A 239 1.50 14.47 -11.87
C ALA A 239 2.12 15.78 -11.34
N GLN A 240 1.88 16.17 -10.10
CA GLN A 240 2.48 17.30 -9.41
C GLN A 240 3.55 16.87 -8.39
N ASP A 241 4.00 15.61 -8.48
CA ASP A 241 4.98 14.99 -7.57
C ASP A 241 4.55 14.98 -6.09
N ASN A 242 3.24 15.00 -5.81
CA ASN A 242 2.75 14.73 -4.47
C ASN A 242 2.77 13.22 -4.20
N VAL A 243 3.29 12.85 -3.05
CA VAL A 243 3.48 11.47 -2.61
C VAL A 243 2.36 11.08 -1.65
N TYR A 244 1.52 10.13 -2.04
CA TYR A 244 0.41 9.60 -1.24
C TYR A 244 0.81 8.26 -0.64
N VAL A 245 0.70 8.13 0.67
CA VAL A 245 1.09 6.92 1.40
C VAL A 245 -0.09 6.39 2.19
N ALA A 246 -0.50 5.16 1.92
CA ALA A 246 -1.46 4.43 2.72
C ALA A 246 -0.83 4.07 4.08
N ASP A 247 -1.48 4.45 5.15
CA ASP A 247 -1.05 4.23 6.54
C ASP A 247 -2.16 3.48 7.30
N PRO A 248 -2.39 2.18 6.98
CA PRO A 248 -3.55 1.42 7.44
C PRO A 248 -3.61 1.27 8.95
N GLY A 249 -2.48 1.11 9.62
CA GLY A 249 -2.45 1.01 11.08
C GLY A 249 -2.88 2.29 11.79
N ASN A 250 -2.98 3.42 11.06
CA ASN A 250 -3.52 4.70 11.54
C ASN A 250 -4.82 5.09 10.82
N ASN A 251 -5.40 4.23 9.98
CA ASN A 251 -6.64 4.47 9.23
C ASN A 251 -6.64 5.77 8.44
N ARG A 252 -5.55 6.04 7.71
CA ARG A 252 -5.39 7.29 6.96
C ARG A 252 -4.54 7.12 5.70
N ILE A 253 -4.65 8.10 4.79
CA ILE A 253 -3.68 8.36 3.73
C ILE A 253 -2.96 9.65 4.08
N GLN A 254 -1.63 9.66 4.05
CA GLN A 254 -0.83 10.87 4.24
C GLN A 254 -0.29 11.35 2.89
N VAL A 255 -0.21 12.67 2.71
CA VAL A 255 0.29 13.31 1.51
C VAL A 255 1.51 14.15 1.85
N PHE A 256 2.57 13.99 1.06
CA PHE A 256 3.84 14.69 1.19
C PHE A 256 4.21 15.36 -0.13
N ASP A 257 5.15 16.29 -0.09
CA ASP A 257 5.90 16.65 -1.31
C ASP A 257 6.95 15.57 -1.64
N ASP A 258 7.61 15.70 -2.78
CA ASP A 258 8.67 14.79 -3.25
C ASP A 258 9.92 14.79 -2.35
N ASN A 259 10.01 15.76 -1.44
CA ASN A 259 11.06 15.87 -0.43
C ASN A 259 10.66 15.27 0.93
N GLY A 260 9.47 14.68 1.03
CA GLY A 260 8.96 14.06 2.26
C GLY A 260 8.45 15.07 3.29
N THR A 261 8.16 16.32 2.89
CA THR A 261 7.52 17.30 3.76
C THR A 261 6.03 17.00 3.81
N PHE A 262 5.49 16.82 5.01
CA PHE A 262 4.05 16.57 5.21
C PHE A 262 3.21 17.74 4.70
N LYS A 263 2.17 17.45 3.90
CA LYS A 263 1.23 18.41 3.35
C LYS A 263 -0.15 18.30 4.01
N THR A 264 -0.73 17.12 3.99
CA THR A 264 -2.07 16.85 4.53
C THR A 264 -2.30 15.36 4.79
N GLN A 265 -3.46 15.01 5.33
CA GLN A 265 -3.89 13.63 5.50
C GLN A 265 -5.40 13.47 5.30
N TYR A 266 -5.83 12.30 4.87
CA TYR A 266 -7.24 11.91 4.69
C TYR A 266 -7.58 10.82 5.70
N ILE A 267 -8.55 11.11 6.59
CA ILE A 267 -8.87 10.24 7.74
C ILE A 267 -10.19 9.48 7.59
N ASN A 268 -11.00 9.76 6.57
CA ASN A 268 -12.31 9.12 6.35
C ASN A 268 -12.24 8.06 5.25
N VAL A 269 -11.13 7.34 5.17
CA VAL A 269 -10.82 6.40 4.09
C VAL A 269 -10.82 4.94 4.56
N GLY A 270 -11.30 4.68 5.78
CA GLY A 270 -11.24 3.35 6.39
C GLY A 270 -9.81 2.88 6.62
N THR A 271 -9.55 1.61 6.33
CA THR A 271 -8.21 1.00 6.44
C THR A 271 -7.60 0.86 5.04
N PRO A 272 -6.87 1.88 4.53
CA PRO A 272 -6.32 1.86 3.18
C PRO A 272 -5.15 0.87 3.09
N GLN A 273 -5.30 -0.16 2.26
CA GLN A 273 -4.23 -1.12 1.96
C GLN A 273 -3.57 -0.78 0.61
N ALA A 274 -4.36 -0.68 -0.44
CA ALA A 274 -3.90 -0.42 -1.79
C ALA A 274 -4.31 0.98 -2.26
N LEU A 275 -3.41 1.65 -2.96
CA LEU A 275 -3.64 2.91 -3.64
C LEU A 275 -3.37 2.77 -5.14
N CYS A 276 -4.09 3.54 -5.94
CA CYS A 276 -3.82 3.73 -7.35
C CYS A 276 -4.23 5.14 -7.76
N ILE A 277 -3.43 5.80 -8.62
CA ILE A 277 -3.78 7.08 -9.25
C ILE A 277 -3.97 6.86 -10.75
N THR A 278 -5.08 7.38 -11.31
CA THR A 278 -5.35 7.28 -12.75
C THR A 278 -4.35 8.11 -13.56
N ALA A 279 -4.08 7.66 -14.78
CA ALA A 279 -3.37 8.47 -15.77
C ALA A 279 -4.30 9.59 -16.32
N GLY A 280 -3.70 10.55 -17.05
CA GLY A 280 -4.42 11.60 -17.76
C GLY A 280 -4.38 12.96 -17.08
N PRO A 281 -5.01 13.97 -17.69
CA PRO A 281 -4.94 15.36 -17.23
C PRO A 281 -5.74 15.63 -15.95
N HIS A 282 -6.79 14.84 -15.69
CA HIS A 282 -7.52 14.82 -14.43
C HIS A 282 -7.34 13.46 -13.78
N GLN A 283 -6.66 13.47 -12.65
CA GLN A 283 -6.31 12.25 -11.93
C GLN A 283 -7.26 12.00 -10.76
N TYR A 284 -7.60 10.73 -10.57
CA TYR A 284 -8.37 10.25 -9.42
C TYR A 284 -7.50 9.33 -8.57
N LEU A 285 -7.68 9.41 -7.26
CA LEU A 285 -7.11 8.45 -6.32
C LEU A 285 -8.14 7.35 -6.03
N TYR A 286 -7.73 6.10 -6.20
CA TYR A 286 -8.47 4.95 -5.70
C TYR A 286 -7.79 4.42 -4.44
N SER A 287 -8.61 4.06 -3.45
CA SER A 287 -8.13 3.50 -2.18
C SER A 287 -8.99 2.32 -1.78
N SER A 288 -8.40 1.18 -1.50
CA SER A 288 -9.13 0.08 -0.88
C SER A 288 -9.39 0.38 0.59
N ASN A 289 -10.57 0.00 1.06
CA ASN A 289 -10.90 -0.09 2.48
C ASN A 289 -10.99 -1.57 2.81
N SER A 290 -9.87 -2.17 3.16
CA SER A 290 -9.76 -3.59 3.40
C SER A 290 -9.23 -3.84 4.79
N ASN A 291 -9.93 -4.65 5.55
CA ASN A 291 -9.47 -5.11 6.84
C ASN A 291 -8.43 -6.23 6.71
N ASP A 292 -7.82 -6.58 7.84
CA ASP A 292 -7.03 -7.78 8.02
C ASP A 292 -7.75 -8.99 7.38
N PRO A 293 -7.03 -9.88 6.68
CA PRO A 293 -7.58 -11.10 6.08
C PRO A 293 -8.47 -11.97 6.98
N GLY A 294 -8.28 -11.87 8.30
CA GLY A 294 -9.11 -12.57 9.27
C GLY A 294 -10.49 -11.95 9.53
N ASN A 295 -10.73 -10.73 9.07
CA ASN A 295 -11.94 -9.96 9.39
C ASN A 295 -12.49 -9.27 8.14
N MET A 296 -13.40 -9.95 7.43
CA MET A 296 -13.98 -9.48 6.17
C MET A 296 -15.13 -8.48 6.38
N GLU A 297 -14.95 -7.48 7.22
CA GLU A 297 -15.99 -6.49 7.53
C GLU A 297 -16.06 -5.34 6.51
N ASN A 298 -14.96 -5.01 5.84
CA ASN A 298 -14.89 -3.93 4.85
C ASN A 298 -14.26 -4.45 3.56
N GLY A 299 -14.96 -4.34 2.46
CA GLY A 299 -14.49 -4.74 1.14
C GLY A 299 -14.84 -3.68 0.10
N GLU A 300 -14.69 -2.41 0.46
CA GLU A 300 -15.03 -1.29 -0.41
C GLU A 300 -13.79 -0.73 -1.08
N ILE A 301 -13.98 -0.14 -2.23
CA ILE A 301 -12.97 0.68 -2.90
C ILE A 301 -13.55 2.08 -3.09
N TYR A 302 -12.82 3.10 -2.64
CA TYR A 302 -13.19 4.50 -2.82
C TYR A 302 -12.58 5.07 -4.09
N LYS A 303 -13.36 5.87 -4.83
CA LYS A 303 -12.88 6.80 -5.86
C LYS A 303 -12.88 8.20 -5.28
N MET A 304 -11.76 8.91 -5.37
CA MET A 304 -11.52 10.17 -4.70
C MET A 304 -10.88 11.19 -5.63
N GLU A 305 -11.12 12.47 -5.37
CA GLU A 305 -10.27 13.54 -5.89
C GLU A 305 -8.93 13.54 -5.15
N LEU A 306 -7.92 14.15 -5.76
CA LEU A 306 -6.59 14.25 -5.14
C LEU A 306 -6.55 15.19 -3.91
N ASP A 307 -7.62 15.95 -3.66
CA ASP A 307 -7.79 16.76 -2.45
C ASP A 307 -8.36 15.97 -1.26
N GLY A 308 -8.67 14.68 -1.46
CA GLY A 308 -9.22 13.79 -0.45
C GLY A 308 -10.75 13.70 -0.42
N ARG A 309 -11.45 14.41 -1.29
CA ARG A 309 -12.91 14.33 -1.41
C ARG A 309 -13.33 13.01 -2.04
N ILE A 310 -14.08 12.21 -1.29
CA ILE A 310 -14.62 10.94 -1.79
C ILE A 310 -15.77 11.23 -2.77
N LEU A 311 -15.63 10.74 -4.00
CA LEU A 311 -16.65 10.86 -5.05
C LEU A 311 -17.68 9.75 -5.00
N GLY A 312 -17.25 8.57 -4.55
CA GLY A 312 -18.09 7.41 -4.42
C GLY A 312 -17.29 6.18 -3.99
N LYS A 313 -18.02 5.11 -3.73
CA LYS A 313 -17.46 3.81 -3.37
C LYS A 313 -18.13 2.70 -4.17
N PHE A 314 -17.49 1.55 -4.23
CA PHE A 314 -18.05 0.36 -4.85
C PHE A 314 -17.50 -0.91 -4.19
N GLY A 315 -18.28 -2.00 -4.31
CA GLY A 315 -17.99 -3.27 -3.67
C GLY A 315 -18.44 -3.36 -2.21
N ARG A 316 -18.32 -4.54 -1.67
CA ARG A 316 -18.59 -4.88 -0.28
C ARG A 316 -17.79 -6.11 0.13
N ALA A 317 -17.68 -6.40 1.41
CA ALA A 317 -17.01 -7.60 1.90
C ALA A 317 -17.71 -8.88 1.43
N GLY A 318 -16.91 -9.87 1.03
CA GLY A 318 -17.40 -11.19 0.64
C GLY A 318 -16.51 -11.88 -0.39
N THR A 319 -16.98 -13.00 -0.91
CA THR A 319 -16.25 -13.88 -1.83
C THR A 319 -16.94 -14.05 -3.19
N LEU A 320 -18.15 -13.49 -3.33
CA LEU A 320 -18.94 -13.58 -4.56
C LEU A 320 -18.54 -12.50 -5.57
N MET A 321 -19.26 -12.46 -6.70
CA MET A 321 -19.11 -11.37 -7.68
C MET A 321 -19.47 -10.02 -7.03
N LYS A 322 -18.69 -8.98 -7.36
CA LYS A 322 -18.85 -7.62 -6.79
C LYS A 322 -18.61 -7.54 -5.28
N GLU A 323 -18.10 -8.59 -4.69
CA GLU A 323 -17.64 -8.63 -3.32
C GLU A 323 -16.12 -8.74 -3.31
N PHE A 324 -15.50 -8.25 -2.26
CA PHE A 324 -14.04 -8.28 -2.09
C PHE A 324 -13.68 -8.86 -0.73
N GLY A 325 -12.64 -9.69 -0.75
CA GLY A 325 -11.90 -10.04 0.44
C GLY A 325 -10.90 -8.93 0.80
N ALA A 326 -9.68 -9.30 1.17
CA ALA A 326 -8.63 -8.31 1.38
C ALA A 326 -8.07 -7.84 0.03
N VAL A 327 -8.47 -6.65 -0.43
CA VAL A 327 -7.92 -6.00 -1.62
C VAL A 327 -6.55 -5.43 -1.26
N HIS A 328 -5.52 -6.12 -1.71
CA HIS A 328 -4.13 -5.82 -1.40
C HIS A 328 -3.44 -4.98 -2.48
N ALA A 329 -3.93 -5.05 -3.72
CA ALA A 329 -3.37 -4.33 -4.85
C ALA A 329 -4.47 -3.74 -5.75
N LEU A 330 -4.20 -2.56 -6.30
CA LEU A 330 -5.05 -1.89 -7.29
C LEU A 330 -4.20 -1.40 -8.46
N ASP A 331 -4.72 -1.59 -9.68
CA ASP A 331 -4.26 -0.89 -10.88
C ASP A 331 -5.46 -0.19 -11.53
N CYS A 332 -5.29 1.08 -11.88
CA CYS A 332 -6.32 1.94 -12.44
C CYS A 332 -5.77 2.84 -13.56
N ARG A 333 -4.77 2.34 -14.29
CA ARG A 333 -4.14 3.08 -15.40
C ARG A 333 -5.15 3.62 -16.41
N VAL A 334 -6.21 2.86 -16.69
CA VAL A 334 -7.31 3.29 -17.56
C VAL A 334 -8.46 3.79 -16.69
N GLU A 335 -8.94 5.00 -16.95
CA GLU A 335 -10.04 5.57 -16.18
C GLU A 335 -11.30 4.67 -16.24
N ASN A 336 -11.93 4.46 -15.08
CA ASN A 336 -13.09 3.58 -14.87
C ASN A 336 -12.85 2.09 -15.17
N GLU A 337 -11.62 1.67 -15.42
CA GLU A 337 -11.20 0.28 -15.42
C GLU A 337 -10.23 0.05 -14.25
N VAL A 338 -10.57 -0.89 -13.38
CA VAL A 338 -9.75 -1.18 -12.18
C VAL A 338 -9.48 -2.67 -12.12
N PHE A 339 -8.23 -3.04 -11.91
CA PHE A 339 -7.86 -4.38 -11.51
C PHE A 339 -7.64 -4.40 -10.00
N ALA A 340 -8.31 -5.33 -9.32
CA ALA A 340 -8.20 -5.53 -7.87
C ALA A 340 -7.60 -6.90 -7.58
N GLY A 341 -6.42 -6.92 -6.98
CA GLY A 341 -5.74 -8.12 -6.48
C GLY A 341 -6.14 -8.41 -5.05
N GLU A 342 -6.57 -9.64 -4.78
CA GLU A 342 -7.07 -10.07 -3.49
C GLU A 342 -6.21 -11.21 -2.91
N ILE A 343 -5.83 -11.09 -1.64
CA ILE A 343 -5.03 -12.13 -0.97
C ILE A 343 -5.89 -13.22 -0.31
N THR A 344 -7.07 -12.89 0.21
CA THR A 344 -7.94 -13.88 0.88
C THR A 344 -8.69 -14.79 -0.07
N THR A 345 -9.01 -14.31 -1.27
CA THR A 345 -9.82 -15.03 -2.27
C THR A 345 -9.00 -15.54 -3.45
N TRP A 346 -7.70 -15.28 -3.44
CA TRP A 346 -6.72 -15.76 -4.44
C TRP A 346 -7.11 -15.45 -5.88
N ARG A 347 -7.52 -14.21 -6.14
CA ARG A 347 -8.00 -13.81 -7.45
C ARG A 347 -7.62 -12.37 -7.79
N VAL A 348 -7.75 -12.06 -9.07
CA VAL A 348 -7.77 -10.70 -9.60
C VAL A 348 -9.11 -10.47 -10.26
N GLN A 349 -9.83 -9.43 -9.87
CA GLN A 349 -11.05 -9.01 -10.54
C GLN A 349 -10.76 -7.85 -11.48
N LYS A 350 -11.27 -7.92 -12.70
CA LYS A 350 -11.39 -6.77 -13.61
C LYS A 350 -12.73 -6.09 -13.36
N LEU A 351 -12.70 -4.80 -13.07
CA LEU A 351 -13.87 -3.99 -12.70
C LEU A 351 -14.05 -2.88 -13.72
N ILE A 352 -15.28 -2.70 -14.22
CA ILE A 352 -15.67 -1.61 -15.12
C ILE A 352 -16.68 -0.74 -14.39
N LEU A 353 -16.28 0.50 -14.09
CA LEU A 353 -17.10 1.45 -13.35
C LEU A 353 -18.04 2.23 -14.29
N HIS A 354 -19.25 2.48 -13.82
CA HIS A 354 -20.27 3.26 -14.50
C HIS A 354 -20.67 4.48 -13.67
N PRO A 355 -19.75 5.46 -13.46
CA PRO A 355 -20.09 6.63 -12.64
C PRO A 355 -21.25 7.40 -13.29
N PRO A 356 -22.15 7.99 -12.47
CA PRO A 356 -23.20 8.85 -12.99
C PRO A 356 -22.58 9.95 -13.88
N ARG A 357 -23.17 10.20 -15.04
CA ARG A 357 -22.73 11.33 -15.87
C ARG A 357 -22.91 12.61 -15.06
N THR A 358 -21.82 13.28 -14.75
CA THR A 358 -21.90 14.63 -14.23
C THR A 358 -22.59 15.48 -15.30
N SER A 359 -23.76 16.01 -14.99
CA SER A 359 -24.39 17.02 -15.85
C SER A 359 -23.42 18.20 -15.91
N SER A 360 -22.67 18.30 -17.01
CA SER A 360 -21.93 19.52 -17.31
C SER A 360 -22.98 20.64 -17.37
N SER A 361 -22.92 21.56 -16.42
CA SER A 361 -23.66 22.79 -16.48
C SER A 361 -23.32 23.46 -17.81
N ARG A 362 -24.34 23.59 -18.65
CA ARG A 362 -24.31 24.40 -19.87
C ARG A 362 -24.12 25.86 -19.52
#